data_c620adfb8796747cc5acd2447963e8af
#
_entry.id   c620adfb8796747cc5acd2447963e8af
#
_cell.length_a   1.000
_cell.length_b   1.000
_cell.length_c   1.000
_cell.angle_alpha   90.00
_cell.angle_beta   90.00
_cell.angle_gamma   90.00
#
_symmetry.space_group_name_H-M   'P 1'
#
loop_
_entity.id
_entity.type
_entity.pdbx_description
1 polymer ?
#
loop_
_entity_poly.entity_id
_entity_poly.type
_entity_poly.pdbx_seq_one_letter_code
_entity_poly.pdbx_strand_id
1 'polypeptide(L)'
;QTVTSGIVSALGRSQLGINTFENFIQTDAAINPGNSGGALVDVNGHLMGINTAIYSRSGGSMGIGFAIPISTAKQVMQDLLQNGKVVRGWIGVEPQDLSPELAESFQLPPLKADQSRQGVVITGVLQNGPAAKAGVRPGDVILQVAKQPVGSVSDLLNQVASLKPGEPAELLIWRQQASLSLRLTPAERPSPKRQAP
;
A
#
# COMPACT_ATOMS: atom_id res chain seq x y z
N GLN A 1 10.81 -20.93 -24.00
CA GLN A 1 10.60 -19.55 -23.54
C GLN A 1 9.39 -18.98 -24.27
N THR A 2 8.50 -18.33 -23.53
CA THR A 2 7.30 -17.69 -24.08
C THR A 2 7.43 -16.18 -23.89
N VAL A 3 7.15 -15.42 -24.93
CA VAL A 3 7.06 -13.95 -24.89
C VAL A 3 5.64 -13.57 -25.24
N THR A 4 5.05 -12.68 -24.47
CA THR A 4 3.75 -12.07 -24.74
C THR A 4 3.92 -10.56 -24.79
N SER A 5 3.03 -9.87 -25.50
CA SER A 5 3.06 -8.40 -25.60
C SER A 5 1.70 -7.82 -25.29
N GLY A 6 1.70 -6.56 -24.86
CA GLY A 6 0.52 -5.80 -24.52
C GLY A 6 0.90 -4.39 -24.11
N ILE A 7 0.02 -3.74 -23.36
CA ILE A 7 0.24 -2.39 -22.83
C ILE A 7 0.12 -2.38 -21.31
N VAL A 8 0.62 -1.32 -20.68
CA VAL A 8 0.30 -1.00 -19.30
C VAL A 8 -1.13 -0.44 -19.26
N SER A 9 -2.05 -1.21 -18.67
CA SER A 9 -3.47 -0.86 -18.60
C SER A 9 -3.78 0.06 -17.42
N ALA A 10 -3.04 -0.09 -16.30
CA ALA A 10 -3.16 0.76 -15.11
C ALA A 10 -1.92 0.66 -14.23
N LEU A 11 -1.75 1.67 -13.38
CA LEU A 11 -0.74 1.71 -12.31
C LEU A 11 -1.44 1.77 -10.95
N GLY A 12 -0.72 1.39 -9.88
CA GLY A 12 -1.21 1.52 -8.52
C GLY A 12 -2.39 0.60 -8.19
N ARG A 13 -2.56 -0.53 -8.90
CA ARG A 13 -3.67 -1.45 -8.64
C ARG A 13 -3.52 -2.08 -7.26
N SER A 14 -4.58 -1.93 -6.47
CA SER A 14 -4.68 -2.39 -5.09
C SER A 14 -6.09 -2.91 -4.80
N GLN A 15 -6.34 -3.40 -3.58
CA GLN A 15 -7.62 -3.96 -3.14
C GLN A 15 -8.04 -5.21 -3.95
N LEU A 16 -7.06 -5.98 -4.42
CA LEU A 16 -7.28 -7.20 -5.18
C LEU A 16 -7.35 -8.44 -4.27
N GLY A 17 -6.92 -8.31 -3.01
CA GLY A 17 -6.86 -9.40 -2.04
C GLY A 17 -5.75 -10.42 -2.33
N ILE A 18 -4.78 -10.07 -3.16
CA ILE A 18 -3.65 -10.93 -3.51
C ILE A 18 -2.60 -10.89 -2.39
N ASN A 19 -2.30 -9.68 -1.89
CA ASN A 19 -1.32 -9.45 -0.83
C ASN A 19 -1.78 -8.35 0.14
N THR A 20 -1.14 -8.28 1.31
CA THR A 20 -1.37 -7.18 2.28
C THR A 20 -0.94 -5.82 1.71
N PHE A 21 0.14 -5.80 0.93
CA PHE A 21 0.68 -4.61 0.29
C PHE A 21 0.56 -4.76 -1.21
N GLU A 22 -0.31 -3.96 -1.81
CA GLU A 22 -0.60 -4.02 -3.23
C GLU A 22 -0.34 -2.66 -3.87
N ASN A 23 0.41 -2.67 -4.96
CA ASN A 23 0.69 -1.52 -5.80
C ASN A 23 1.13 -2.06 -7.17
N PHE A 24 0.22 -2.82 -7.83
CA PHE A 24 0.59 -3.54 -9.03
C PHE A 24 0.53 -2.67 -10.29
N ILE A 25 1.39 -2.99 -11.24
CA ILE A 25 1.23 -2.63 -12.64
C ILE A 25 0.22 -3.61 -13.23
N GLN A 26 -0.85 -3.12 -13.85
CA GLN A 26 -1.78 -3.93 -14.62
C GLN A 26 -1.39 -3.90 -16.09
N THR A 27 -1.41 -5.06 -16.74
CA THR A 27 -1.15 -5.23 -18.18
C THR A 27 -2.16 -6.17 -18.80
N ASP A 28 -2.44 -5.99 -20.09
CA ASP A 28 -3.22 -6.93 -20.91
C ASP A 28 -2.34 -7.97 -21.63
N ALA A 29 -1.01 -7.82 -21.53
CA ALA A 29 -0.09 -8.88 -21.97
C ALA A 29 -0.45 -10.20 -21.29
N ALA A 30 -0.59 -11.28 -22.06
CA ALA A 30 -1.06 -12.56 -21.54
C ALA A 30 -0.08 -13.13 -20.49
N ILE A 31 -0.51 -13.13 -19.24
CA ILE A 31 0.19 -13.81 -18.13
C ILE A 31 -0.56 -15.11 -17.85
N ASN A 32 0.15 -16.23 -17.88
CA ASN A 32 -0.37 -17.56 -17.63
C ASN A 32 0.54 -18.30 -16.64
N PRO A 33 0.12 -19.43 -16.06
CA PRO A 33 1.00 -20.29 -15.28
C PRO A 33 2.31 -20.59 -16.02
N GLY A 34 3.45 -20.27 -15.37
CA GLY A 34 4.79 -20.32 -15.96
C GLY A 34 5.42 -18.96 -16.29
N ASN A 35 4.63 -17.87 -16.38
CA ASN A 35 5.18 -16.50 -16.54
C ASN A 35 5.45 -15.83 -15.20
N SER A 36 4.90 -16.31 -14.08
CA SER A 36 5.13 -15.75 -12.76
C SER A 36 6.60 -15.80 -12.39
N GLY A 37 7.14 -14.67 -11.88
CA GLY A 37 8.56 -14.46 -11.66
C GLY A 37 9.32 -13.99 -12.89
N GLY A 38 8.71 -14.02 -14.09
CA GLY A 38 9.27 -13.46 -15.32
C GLY A 38 9.24 -11.94 -15.35
N ALA A 39 10.06 -11.35 -16.21
CA ALA A 39 10.19 -9.93 -16.38
C ALA A 39 9.01 -9.32 -17.15
N LEU A 40 8.49 -8.19 -16.69
CA LEU A 40 7.74 -7.23 -17.49
C LEU A 40 8.73 -6.16 -17.95
N VAL A 41 8.93 -6.04 -19.26
CA VAL A 41 9.92 -5.09 -19.84
C VAL A 41 9.21 -4.11 -20.77
N ASP A 42 9.77 -2.92 -20.92
CA ASP A 42 9.34 -1.96 -21.93
C ASP A 42 9.93 -2.26 -23.31
N VAL A 43 9.56 -1.47 -24.32
CA VAL A 43 10.04 -1.60 -25.70
C VAL A 43 11.54 -1.38 -25.88
N ASN A 44 12.19 -0.78 -24.88
CA ASN A 44 13.65 -0.54 -24.86
C ASN A 44 14.40 -1.64 -24.09
N GLY A 45 13.69 -2.64 -23.56
CA GLY A 45 14.24 -3.72 -22.75
C GLY A 45 14.46 -3.36 -21.27
N HIS A 46 13.95 -2.23 -20.78
CA HIS A 46 14.06 -1.87 -19.38
C HIS A 46 13.09 -2.69 -18.54
N LEU A 47 13.55 -3.22 -17.42
CA LEU A 47 12.73 -3.96 -16.47
C LEU A 47 11.76 -3.03 -15.76
N MET A 48 10.47 -3.20 -16.02
CA MET A 48 9.36 -2.45 -15.41
C MET A 48 8.83 -3.11 -14.15
N GLY A 49 8.79 -4.43 -14.14
CA GLY A 49 8.21 -5.19 -13.03
C GLY A 49 8.46 -6.68 -13.13
N ILE A 50 7.93 -7.42 -12.15
CA ILE A 50 7.99 -8.88 -12.04
C ILE A 50 6.55 -9.41 -12.10
N ASN A 51 6.24 -10.24 -13.09
CA ASN A 51 4.92 -10.85 -13.24
C ASN A 51 4.57 -11.69 -12.01
N THR A 52 3.36 -11.55 -11.48
CA THR A 52 3.01 -12.23 -10.23
C THR A 52 1.65 -12.92 -10.26
N ALA A 53 0.61 -12.27 -10.77
CA ALA A 53 -0.76 -12.77 -10.68
C ALA A 53 -1.59 -12.40 -11.88
N ILE A 54 -2.73 -13.06 -12.02
CA ILE A 54 -3.79 -12.73 -13.00
C ILE A 54 -5.13 -12.62 -12.28
N TYR A 55 -6.02 -11.81 -12.84
CA TYR A 55 -7.43 -11.91 -12.53
C TYR A 55 -8.05 -12.93 -13.48
N SER A 56 -8.49 -14.09 -12.97
CA SER A 56 -9.00 -15.16 -13.80
C SER A 56 -10.09 -15.97 -13.10
N ARG A 57 -11.12 -16.35 -13.85
CA ARG A 57 -12.15 -17.30 -13.41
C ARG A 57 -11.87 -18.73 -13.88
N SER A 58 -11.04 -18.89 -14.92
CA SER A 58 -10.75 -20.17 -15.57
C SER A 58 -9.32 -20.66 -15.36
N GLY A 59 -8.47 -19.88 -14.67
CA GLY A 59 -7.05 -20.17 -14.47
C GLY A 59 -6.13 -19.72 -15.60
N GLY A 60 -6.66 -19.27 -16.74
CA GLY A 60 -5.91 -18.69 -17.84
C GLY A 60 -6.04 -17.16 -17.92
N SER A 61 -5.19 -16.52 -18.73
CA SER A 61 -5.23 -15.08 -18.94
C SER A 61 -6.57 -14.65 -19.56
N MET A 62 -7.16 -13.60 -18.97
CA MET A 62 -8.34 -12.91 -19.48
C MET A 62 -8.02 -11.47 -19.89
N GLY A 63 -6.75 -11.17 -20.21
CA GLY A 63 -6.29 -9.81 -20.51
C GLY A 63 -6.13 -8.91 -19.28
N ILE A 64 -6.08 -9.49 -18.07
CA ILE A 64 -5.85 -8.77 -16.83
C ILE A 64 -4.75 -9.48 -16.05
N GLY A 65 -3.54 -8.99 -16.22
CA GLY A 65 -2.35 -9.47 -15.53
C GLY A 65 -1.77 -8.40 -14.60
N PHE A 66 -1.05 -8.84 -13.58
CA PHE A 66 -0.44 -7.98 -12.57
C PHE A 66 1.04 -8.27 -12.41
N ALA A 67 1.83 -7.19 -12.34
CA ALA A 67 3.25 -7.26 -12.04
C ALA A 67 3.61 -6.38 -10.84
N ILE A 68 4.55 -6.84 -10.03
CA ILE A 68 5.15 -6.05 -8.94
C ILE A 68 6.07 -5.02 -9.58
N PRO A 69 5.91 -3.71 -9.31
CA PRO A 69 6.81 -2.68 -9.85
C PRO A 69 8.27 -2.95 -9.48
N ILE A 70 9.18 -2.65 -10.40
CA ILE A 70 10.63 -2.87 -10.16
C ILE A 70 11.15 -2.03 -8.99
N SER A 71 10.58 -0.85 -8.73
CA SER A 71 10.92 -0.04 -7.55
C SER A 71 10.69 -0.80 -6.24
N THR A 72 9.53 -1.48 -6.13
CA THR A 72 9.21 -2.32 -4.97
C THR A 72 10.15 -3.53 -4.88
N ALA A 73 10.42 -4.20 -6.01
CA ALA A 73 11.34 -5.34 -6.03
C ALA A 73 12.76 -4.95 -5.63
N LYS A 74 13.25 -3.77 -6.08
CA LYS A 74 14.55 -3.22 -5.67
C LYS A 74 14.63 -2.97 -4.18
N GLN A 75 13.59 -2.37 -3.59
CA GLN A 75 13.56 -2.13 -2.14
C GLN A 75 13.63 -3.42 -1.36
N VAL A 76 12.82 -4.42 -1.73
CA VAL A 76 12.84 -5.75 -1.11
C VAL A 76 14.22 -6.41 -1.24
N MET A 77 14.83 -6.33 -2.42
CA MET A 77 16.18 -6.87 -2.64
C MET A 77 17.22 -6.19 -1.74
N GLN A 78 17.18 -4.87 -1.62
CA GLN A 78 18.08 -4.11 -0.75
C GLN A 78 17.91 -4.48 0.72
N ASP A 79 16.66 -4.60 1.19
CA ASP A 79 16.37 -5.02 2.56
C ASP A 79 16.93 -6.43 2.85
N LEU A 80 16.75 -7.36 1.91
CA LEU A 80 17.27 -8.72 2.06
C LEU A 80 18.80 -8.75 2.08
N LEU A 81 19.47 -7.97 1.23
CA LEU A 81 20.94 -7.90 1.18
C LEU A 81 21.53 -7.24 2.42
N GLN A 82 20.88 -6.20 2.96
CA GLN A 82 21.40 -5.43 4.08
C GLN A 82 21.01 -6.03 5.44
N ASN A 83 19.79 -6.53 5.56
CA ASN A 83 19.20 -6.91 6.84
C ASN A 83 18.89 -8.41 6.94
N GLY A 84 19.04 -9.19 5.87
CA GLY A 84 18.65 -10.60 5.80
C GLY A 84 17.13 -10.82 5.81
N LYS A 85 16.33 -9.76 5.92
CA LYS A 85 14.86 -9.79 5.98
C LYS A 85 14.29 -8.48 5.42
N VAL A 86 13.03 -8.56 4.98
CA VAL A 86 12.28 -7.34 4.59
C VAL A 86 11.81 -6.62 5.85
N VAL A 87 12.25 -5.38 6.03
CA VAL A 87 11.89 -4.53 7.15
C VAL A 87 10.78 -3.57 6.72
N ARG A 88 9.64 -3.61 7.42
CA ARG A 88 8.49 -2.73 7.14
C ARG A 88 8.09 -1.95 8.37
N GLY A 89 7.81 -0.68 8.15
CA GLY A 89 7.22 0.17 9.19
C GLY A 89 5.83 -0.33 9.59
N TRP A 90 5.49 -0.08 10.85
CA TRP A 90 4.20 -0.42 11.41
C TRP A 90 3.81 0.60 12.48
N ILE A 91 2.53 0.95 12.55
CA ILE A 91 2.05 1.96 13.49
C ILE A 91 0.98 1.48 14.47
N GLY A 92 0.35 0.33 14.21
CA GLY A 92 -0.61 -0.30 15.12
C GLY A 92 -1.98 0.37 15.10
N VAL A 93 -2.58 0.51 13.94
CA VAL A 93 -3.94 1.04 13.75
C VAL A 93 -4.81 0.03 12.99
N GLU A 94 -6.12 0.14 13.15
CA GLU A 94 -7.15 -0.52 12.36
C GLU A 94 -7.76 0.52 11.42
N PRO A 95 -7.36 0.53 10.13
CA PRO A 95 -7.84 1.49 9.17
C PRO A 95 -9.09 1.00 8.44
N GLN A 96 -9.95 1.93 8.04
CA GLN A 96 -11.11 1.69 7.18
C GLN A 96 -11.19 2.77 6.11
N ASP A 97 -11.56 2.37 4.88
CA ASP A 97 -11.81 3.32 3.80
C ASP A 97 -12.97 4.26 4.15
N LEU A 98 -12.81 5.52 3.80
CA LEU A 98 -13.78 6.54 4.08
C LEU A 98 -14.84 6.57 2.97
N SER A 99 -16.10 6.32 3.32
CA SER A 99 -17.21 6.53 2.39
C SER A 99 -17.58 8.02 2.28
N PRO A 100 -18.23 8.45 1.19
CA PRO A 100 -18.69 9.85 1.07
C PRO A 100 -19.55 10.31 2.25
N GLU A 101 -20.44 9.45 2.74
CA GLU A 101 -21.33 9.74 3.88
C GLU A 101 -20.54 9.92 5.17
N LEU A 102 -19.50 9.08 5.38
CA LEU A 102 -18.60 9.25 6.51
C LEU A 102 -17.79 10.54 6.40
N ALA A 103 -17.29 10.89 5.21
CA ALA A 103 -16.56 12.13 4.99
C ALA A 103 -17.41 13.37 5.35
N GLU A 104 -18.67 13.38 4.98
CA GLU A 104 -19.63 14.43 5.38
C GLU A 104 -19.84 14.46 6.89
N SER A 105 -20.01 13.29 7.54
CA SER A 105 -20.23 13.22 8.98
C SER A 105 -19.02 13.73 9.78
N PHE A 106 -17.80 13.54 9.27
CA PHE A 106 -16.57 14.08 9.82
C PHE A 106 -16.33 15.55 9.43
N GLN A 107 -17.21 16.15 8.62
CA GLN A 107 -17.10 17.50 8.11
C GLN A 107 -15.72 17.79 7.49
N LEU A 108 -15.25 16.83 6.71
CA LEU A 108 -14.00 16.98 5.98
C LEU A 108 -14.10 18.10 4.94
N PRO A 109 -13.04 18.88 4.72
CA PRO A 109 -13.05 19.89 3.68
C PRO A 109 -13.27 19.21 2.32
N PRO A 110 -13.93 19.89 1.36
CA PRO A 110 -14.20 19.33 0.04
C PRO A 110 -12.90 18.89 -0.65
N LEU A 111 -12.97 17.79 -1.42
CA LEU A 111 -11.86 17.28 -2.20
C LEU A 111 -11.31 18.35 -3.15
N LYS A 112 -9.99 18.44 -3.24
CA LYS A 112 -9.35 19.18 -4.33
C LYS A 112 -9.59 18.45 -5.65
N ALA A 113 -9.60 19.19 -6.76
CA ALA A 113 -9.95 18.67 -8.09
C ALA A 113 -9.07 17.49 -8.57
N ASP A 114 -7.88 17.31 -7.98
CA ASP A 114 -6.90 16.27 -8.26
C ASP A 114 -6.98 15.05 -7.32
N GLN A 115 -7.90 15.07 -6.35
CA GLN A 115 -8.03 14.02 -5.34
C GLN A 115 -9.31 13.21 -5.53
N SER A 116 -9.17 11.91 -5.73
CA SER A 116 -10.29 10.98 -5.87
C SER A 116 -10.85 10.48 -4.53
N ARG A 117 -10.10 10.59 -3.42
CA ARG A 117 -10.46 10.14 -2.07
C ARG A 117 -9.82 11.01 -1.00
N GLN A 118 -10.38 11.03 0.20
CA GLN A 118 -10.03 11.97 1.25
C GLN A 118 -9.74 11.29 2.58
N GLY A 119 -8.60 10.61 2.64
CA GLY A 119 -8.12 10.03 3.89
C GLY A 119 -8.68 8.66 4.22
N VAL A 120 -8.27 8.16 5.38
CA VAL A 120 -8.62 6.85 5.93
C VAL A 120 -9.01 7.02 7.39
N VAL A 121 -10.19 6.55 7.77
CA VAL A 121 -10.65 6.61 9.17
C VAL A 121 -9.99 5.51 9.99
N ILE A 122 -9.59 5.85 11.22
CA ILE A 122 -9.03 4.91 12.17
C ILE A 122 -10.14 4.45 13.11
N THR A 123 -10.48 3.16 13.07
CA THR A 123 -11.51 2.54 13.90
C THR A 123 -10.95 1.98 15.20
N GLY A 124 -9.65 1.61 15.20
CA GLY A 124 -8.97 1.07 16.37
C GLY A 124 -7.51 1.49 16.41
N VAL A 125 -6.97 1.60 17.62
CA VAL A 125 -5.54 1.89 17.87
C VAL A 125 -5.03 0.91 18.93
N LEU A 126 -3.96 0.19 18.58
CA LEU A 126 -3.36 -0.77 19.50
C LEU A 126 -2.72 -0.05 20.70
N GLN A 127 -3.09 -0.45 21.90
CA GLN A 127 -2.51 0.08 23.14
C GLN A 127 -0.99 -0.11 23.14
N ASN A 128 -0.26 0.94 23.56
CA ASN A 128 1.21 0.96 23.56
C ASN A 128 1.88 0.89 22.19
N GLY A 129 1.11 0.84 21.09
CA GLY A 129 1.62 0.92 19.73
C GLY A 129 2.17 2.31 19.39
N PRO A 130 2.92 2.44 18.28
CA PRO A 130 3.47 3.73 17.83
C PRO A 130 2.40 4.82 17.64
N ALA A 131 1.25 4.48 17.05
CA ALA A 131 0.15 5.42 16.83
C ALA A 131 -0.45 5.92 18.16
N ALA A 132 -0.67 5.01 19.12
CA ALA A 132 -1.16 5.40 20.46
C ALA A 132 -0.19 6.35 21.16
N LYS A 133 1.12 6.07 21.10
CA LYS A 133 2.17 6.93 21.67
C LYS A 133 2.24 8.30 21.01
N ALA A 134 1.94 8.38 19.71
CA ALA A 134 1.86 9.64 18.97
C ALA A 134 0.56 10.41 19.21
N GLY A 135 -0.40 9.82 19.92
CA GLY A 135 -1.68 10.46 20.23
C GLY A 135 -2.76 10.28 19.17
N VAL A 136 -2.61 9.33 18.25
CA VAL A 136 -3.68 8.91 17.32
C VAL A 136 -4.79 8.23 18.13
N ARG A 137 -6.03 8.48 17.77
CA ARG A 137 -7.24 7.98 18.46
C ARG A 137 -8.22 7.38 17.47
N PRO A 138 -9.08 6.44 17.89
CA PRO A 138 -10.23 6.06 17.10
C PRO A 138 -11.09 7.28 16.74
N GLY A 139 -11.57 7.36 15.50
CA GLY A 139 -12.28 8.50 14.95
C GLY A 139 -11.38 9.54 14.26
N ASP A 140 -10.06 9.42 14.30
CA ASP A 140 -9.17 10.23 13.47
C ASP A 140 -9.26 9.80 12.01
N VAL A 141 -9.14 10.77 11.10
CA VAL A 141 -8.95 10.48 9.67
C VAL A 141 -7.51 10.84 9.29
N ILE A 142 -6.73 9.86 8.85
CA ILE A 142 -5.36 10.11 8.36
C ILE A 142 -5.46 10.66 6.94
N LEU A 143 -4.94 11.87 6.73
CA LEU A 143 -4.92 12.57 5.45
C LEU A 143 -3.60 12.41 4.72
N GLN A 144 -2.48 12.39 5.48
CA GLN A 144 -1.12 12.25 4.90
C GLN A 144 -0.21 11.46 5.84
N VAL A 145 0.73 10.73 5.25
CA VAL A 145 1.88 10.10 5.90
C VAL A 145 3.14 10.62 5.24
N ALA A 146 4.08 11.16 6.01
CA ALA A 146 5.34 11.73 5.50
C ALA A 146 5.12 12.68 4.31
N LYS A 147 4.11 13.56 4.39
CA LYS A 147 3.67 14.53 3.36
C LYS A 147 3.07 13.91 2.09
N GLN A 148 2.92 12.59 2.02
CA GLN A 148 2.24 11.92 0.91
C GLN A 148 0.74 11.79 1.25
N PRO A 149 -0.17 12.15 0.34
CA PRO A 149 -1.60 12.04 0.58
C PRO A 149 -2.02 10.57 0.69
N VAL A 150 -2.99 10.31 1.55
CA VAL A 150 -3.59 8.99 1.77
C VAL A 150 -5.02 9.04 1.27
N GLY A 151 -5.37 8.21 0.29
CA GLY A 151 -6.71 8.15 -0.28
C GLY A 151 -7.43 6.81 -0.03
N SER A 152 -6.71 5.79 0.44
CA SER A 152 -7.25 4.46 0.70
C SER A 152 -6.47 3.73 1.80
N VAL A 153 -7.07 2.66 2.34
CA VAL A 153 -6.38 1.75 3.27
C VAL A 153 -5.10 1.19 2.64
N SER A 154 -5.13 0.83 1.36
CA SER A 154 -3.94 0.37 0.64
C SER A 154 -2.83 1.42 0.59
N ASP A 155 -3.17 2.69 0.31
CA ASP A 155 -2.19 3.78 0.31
C ASP A 155 -1.56 3.93 1.70
N LEU A 156 -2.40 3.95 2.74
CA LEU A 156 -1.93 4.04 4.12
C LEU A 156 -0.96 2.90 4.46
N LEU A 157 -1.34 1.65 4.15
CA LEU A 157 -0.51 0.48 4.44
C LEU A 157 0.82 0.54 3.68
N ASN A 158 0.80 0.89 2.40
CA ASN A 158 2.02 1.00 1.58
C ASN A 158 2.94 2.12 2.08
N GLN A 159 2.39 3.30 2.37
CA GLN A 159 3.17 4.43 2.87
C GLN A 159 3.77 4.14 4.25
N VAL A 160 2.97 3.57 5.16
CA VAL A 160 3.46 3.17 6.49
C VAL A 160 4.53 2.09 6.38
N ALA A 161 4.35 1.09 5.50
CA ALA A 161 5.33 0.03 5.29
C ALA A 161 6.68 0.55 4.75
N SER A 162 6.68 1.66 4.01
CA SER A 162 7.89 2.30 3.49
C SER A 162 8.64 3.15 4.53
N LEU A 163 8.00 3.47 5.66
CA LEU A 163 8.68 4.18 6.73
C LEU A 163 9.74 3.31 7.39
N LYS A 164 10.86 3.91 7.71
CA LYS A 164 11.93 3.21 8.43
C LYS A 164 11.61 3.11 9.92
N PRO A 165 11.57 1.90 10.50
CA PRO A 165 11.38 1.75 11.94
C PRO A 165 12.41 2.51 12.75
N GLY A 166 11.95 3.23 13.78
CA GLY A 166 12.79 4.06 14.62
C GLY A 166 13.04 5.49 14.13
N GLU A 167 12.79 5.81 12.86
CA GLU A 167 12.89 7.15 12.31
C GLU A 167 11.55 7.89 12.43
N PRO A 168 11.51 9.13 12.97
CA PRO A 168 10.27 9.87 13.10
C PRO A 168 9.67 10.26 11.74
N ALA A 169 8.36 10.09 11.59
CA ALA A 169 7.58 10.55 10.45
C ALA A 169 6.43 11.45 10.90
N GLU A 170 5.98 12.31 10.02
CA GLU A 170 4.84 13.20 10.24
C GLU A 170 3.56 12.56 9.73
N LEU A 171 2.49 12.58 10.53
CA LEU A 171 1.13 12.26 10.13
C LEU A 171 0.31 13.54 10.14
N LEU A 172 -0.39 13.84 9.07
CA LEU A 172 -1.46 14.83 9.06
C LEU A 172 -2.77 14.10 9.26
N ILE A 173 -3.48 14.46 10.34
CA ILE A 173 -4.79 13.88 10.65
C ILE A 173 -5.86 14.97 10.70
N TRP A 174 -7.11 14.53 10.53
CA TRP A 174 -8.31 15.33 10.78
C TRP A 174 -8.99 14.82 12.04
N ARG A 175 -9.22 15.73 12.99
CA ARG A 175 -9.89 15.45 14.27
C ARG A 175 -10.72 16.67 14.68
N GLN A 176 -11.99 16.47 15.01
CA GLN A 176 -12.89 17.53 15.48
C GLN A 176 -12.83 18.80 14.60
N GLN A 177 -12.97 18.61 13.30
CA GLN A 177 -13.00 19.69 12.28
C GLN A 177 -11.69 20.50 12.18
N ALA A 178 -10.58 19.94 12.64
CA ALA A 178 -9.26 20.58 12.55
C ALA A 178 -8.20 19.60 12.01
N SER A 179 -7.28 20.13 11.21
CA SER A 179 -6.07 19.41 10.82
C SER A 179 -5.05 19.48 11.95
N LEU A 180 -4.51 18.33 12.32
CA LEU A 180 -3.45 18.22 13.34
C LEU A 180 -2.26 17.47 12.74
N SER A 181 -1.05 17.98 13.01
CA SER A 181 0.18 17.28 12.67
C SER A 181 0.68 16.52 13.89
N LEU A 182 0.87 15.22 13.75
CA LEU A 182 1.40 14.35 14.79
C LEU A 182 2.76 13.79 14.35
N ARG A 183 3.73 13.79 15.26
CA ARG A 183 5.02 13.14 15.05
C ARG A 183 4.96 11.71 15.58
N LEU A 184 5.18 10.75 14.69
CA LEU A 184 5.09 9.32 14.97
C LEU A 184 6.42 8.65 14.67
N THR A 185 6.87 7.74 15.55
CA THR A 185 8.03 6.87 15.28
C THR A 185 7.51 5.46 15.02
N PRO A 186 7.53 4.96 13.75
CA PRO A 186 7.06 3.63 13.44
C PRO A 186 7.93 2.56 14.10
N ALA A 187 7.33 1.43 14.45
CA ALA A 187 8.05 0.23 14.84
C ALA A 187 8.24 -0.72 13.65
N GLU A 188 9.07 -1.72 13.81
CA GLU A 188 9.11 -2.84 12.86
C GLU A 188 7.78 -3.62 12.95
N ARG A 189 7.23 -4.00 11.79
CA ARG A 189 6.01 -4.78 11.74
C ARG A 189 6.23 -6.14 12.43
N PRO A 190 5.39 -6.52 13.41
CA PRO A 190 5.50 -7.83 14.04
C PRO A 190 5.36 -8.94 12.99
N SER A 191 6.26 -9.90 13.02
CA SER A 191 6.13 -11.11 12.21
C SER A 191 4.85 -11.87 12.60
N PRO A 192 4.07 -12.41 11.65
CA PRO A 192 2.96 -13.27 11.99
C PRO A 192 3.48 -14.42 12.88
N LYS A 193 2.85 -14.61 14.04
CA LYS A 193 3.17 -15.80 14.84
C LYS A 193 2.90 -17.02 13.96
N ARG A 194 3.95 -17.79 13.63
CA ARG A 194 3.75 -19.12 13.07
C ARG A 194 2.88 -19.87 14.07
N GLN A 195 1.65 -20.16 13.70
CA GLN A 195 0.90 -21.19 14.41
C GLN A 195 1.72 -22.46 14.21
N ALA A 196 2.21 -23.01 15.30
CA ALA A 196 2.82 -24.35 15.29
C ALA A 196 1.76 -25.34 14.78
N PRO A 197 2.16 -26.32 13.97
CA PRO A 197 1.26 -27.34 13.45
C PRO A 197 0.61 -28.15 14.54
#